data_ceb7c710fa793ed0f4779303916e8a56
#
_entry.id   ceb7c710fa793ed0f4779303916e8a56
#
_cell.length_a   1.000
_cell.length_b   1.000
_cell.length_c   1.000
_cell.angle_alpha   90.00
_cell.angle_beta   90.00
_cell.angle_gamma   90.00
#
_symmetry.space_group_name_H-M   'P 1'
#
loop_
_entity.id
_entity.type
_entity.pdbx_description
1 polymer ?
#
loop_
_entity_poly.entity_id
_entity_poly.type
_entity_poly.pdbx_seq_one_letter_code
_entity_poly.pdbx_strand_id
1 'polypeptide(L)'
;MRFTHDPQKLASNVAKHGVWFELAQDFEWETAAVLVDQRQRYGETRFSATGLIGLRLYVLVFTLRATSVRIISLRKANRKEVERYASTY
;
A
#
# COMPACT_ATOMS: atom_id res chain seq x y z
N MET A 1 6.55 -8.86 10.12
CA MET A 1 6.91 -8.46 8.74
C MET A 1 7.78 -7.21 8.79
N ARG A 2 8.85 -7.20 8.03
CA ARG A 2 9.78 -6.06 8.02
C ARG A 2 9.48 -5.13 6.85
N PHE A 3 9.31 -3.83 7.15
CA PHE A 3 9.11 -2.80 6.14
C PHE A 3 10.34 -1.91 6.00
N THR A 4 10.62 -1.52 4.77
CA THR A 4 11.65 -0.52 4.45
C THR A 4 11.03 0.53 3.53
N HIS A 5 11.73 1.64 3.36
CA HIS A 5 11.27 2.71 2.45
C HIS A 5 12.43 3.65 2.12
N ASP A 6 12.23 4.42 1.05
CA ASP A 6 13.10 5.54 0.70
C ASP A 6 12.58 6.79 1.43
N PRO A 7 13.43 7.53 2.16
CA PRO A 7 12.99 8.74 2.87
C PRO A 7 12.30 9.78 1.97
N GLN A 8 12.71 9.89 0.71
CA GLN A 8 12.05 10.81 -0.22
C GLN A 8 10.64 10.35 -0.58
N LYS A 9 10.42 9.05 -0.68
CA LYS A 9 9.08 8.48 -0.90
C LYS A 9 8.18 8.78 0.29
N LEU A 10 8.70 8.64 1.50
CA LEU A 10 7.94 8.98 2.71
C LEU A 10 7.54 10.45 2.71
N ALA A 11 8.50 11.35 2.48
CA ALA A 11 8.24 12.78 2.47
C ALA A 11 7.18 13.15 1.44
N SER A 12 7.29 12.61 0.22
CA SER A 12 6.32 12.84 -0.85
C SER A 12 4.94 12.30 -0.47
N ASN A 13 4.89 11.12 0.14
CA ASN A 13 3.63 10.49 0.54
C ASN A 13 2.91 11.31 1.62
N VAL A 14 3.64 11.78 2.61
CA VAL A 14 3.07 12.61 3.68
C VAL A 14 2.55 13.92 3.09
N ALA A 15 3.31 14.54 2.18
CA ALA A 15 2.88 15.78 1.53
C ALA A 15 1.60 15.59 0.71
N LYS A 16 1.46 14.48 -0.01
CA LYS A 16 0.30 14.21 -0.88
C LYS A 16 -0.91 13.68 -0.12
N HIS A 17 -0.68 12.79 0.84
CA HIS A 17 -1.75 11.99 1.42
C HIS A 17 -1.90 12.17 2.93
N GLY A 18 -0.93 12.80 3.60
CA GLY A 18 -0.95 12.96 5.05
C GLY A 18 -0.79 11.65 5.81
N VAL A 19 -0.24 10.61 5.17
CA VAL A 19 -0.13 9.28 5.75
C VAL A 19 1.34 8.90 5.92
N TRP A 20 1.70 8.46 7.13
CA TRP A 20 3.05 8.00 7.45
C TRP A 20 3.17 6.50 7.23
N PHE A 21 4.31 6.06 6.71
CA PHE A 21 4.52 4.64 6.36
C PHE A 21 4.52 3.71 7.57
N GLU A 22 4.77 4.23 8.77
CA GLU A 22 4.73 3.39 9.98
C GLU A 22 3.35 2.78 10.23
N LEU A 23 2.28 3.37 9.68
CA LEU A 23 0.94 2.78 9.76
C LEU A 23 0.87 1.41 9.08
N ALA A 24 1.77 1.11 8.15
CA ALA A 24 1.79 -0.17 7.45
C ALA A 24 1.99 -1.36 8.40
N GLN A 25 2.55 -1.14 9.59
CA GLN A 25 2.71 -2.21 10.59
C GLN A 25 1.37 -2.79 11.01
N ASP A 26 0.29 -2.00 10.92
CA ASP A 26 -1.05 -2.42 11.31
C ASP A 26 -1.89 -2.89 10.13
N PHE A 27 -1.30 -2.99 8.93
CA PHE A 27 -2.02 -3.41 7.74
C PHE A 27 -2.45 -4.89 7.87
N GLU A 28 -3.75 -5.14 7.62
CA GLU A 28 -4.31 -6.47 7.74
C GLU A 28 -4.15 -7.23 6.40
N TRP A 29 -3.11 -8.04 6.31
CA TRP A 29 -2.77 -8.76 5.08
C TRP A 29 -3.73 -9.89 4.75
N GLU A 30 -4.32 -10.53 5.77
CA GLU A 30 -5.15 -11.72 5.59
C GLU A 30 -6.38 -11.47 4.72
N THR A 31 -6.91 -10.25 4.79
CA THR A 31 -8.11 -9.88 4.04
C THR A 31 -7.82 -8.89 2.92
N ALA A 32 -6.57 -8.60 2.67
CA ALA A 32 -6.18 -7.64 1.63
C ALA A 32 -6.34 -8.22 0.24
N ALA A 33 -6.76 -7.36 -0.71
CA ALA A 33 -6.78 -7.67 -2.12
C ALA A 33 -5.49 -7.19 -2.75
N VAL A 34 -4.64 -8.11 -3.20
CA VAL A 34 -3.31 -7.79 -3.73
C VAL A 34 -3.29 -8.01 -5.24
N LEU A 35 -2.86 -6.99 -5.97
CA LEU A 35 -2.75 -7.02 -7.42
C LEU A 35 -1.35 -6.55 -7.84
N VAL A 36 -0.92 -7.02 -9.02
CA VAL A 36 0.29 -6.48 -9.65
C VAL A 36 -0.03 -5.11 -10.22
N ASP A 37 0.81 -4.12 -9.91
CA ASP A 37 0.66 -2.77 -10.44
C ASP A 37 1.31 -2.68 -11.81
N GLN A 38 0.50 -2.63 -12.86
CA GLN A 38 0.94 -2.63 -14.25
C GLN A 38 0.82 -1.25 -14.93
N ARG A 39 0.57 -0.20 -14.16
CA ARG A 39 0.36 1.14 -14.73
C ARG A 39 1.57 1.68 -15.47
N GLN A 40 2.76 1.30 -15.04
CA GLN A 40 4.03 1.74 -15.62
C GLN A 40 5.04 0.60 -15.59
N ARG A 41 6.13 0.80 -16.34
CA ARG A 41 7.31 -0.04 -16.24
C ARG A 41 8.24 0.58 -15.21
N TYR A 42 8.46 -0.14 -14.12
CA TYR A 42 9.25 0.37 -12.99
C TYR A 42 10.65 -0.24 -12.90
N GLY A 43 10.99 -1.18 -13.80
CA GLY A 43 12.21 -1.95 -13.66
C GLY A 43 12.17 -3.04 -12.61
N GLU A 44 11.10 -3.08 -11.82
CA GLU A 44 10.83 -4.11 -10.81
C GLU A 44 9.33 -4.29 -10.68
N THR A 45 8.92 -5.44 -10.16
CA THR A 45 7.48 -5.70 -9.96
C THR A 45 6.99 -4.93 -8.75
N ARG A 46 5.95 -4.15 -8.96
CA ARG A 46 5.21 -3.46 -7.89
C ARG A 46 3.86 -4.08 -7.68
N PHE A 47 3.43 -4.08 -6.44
CA PHE A 47 2.14 -4.62 -6.02
C PHE A 47 1.31 -3.51 -5.40
N SER A 48 -0.02 -3.64 -5.55
CA SER A 48 -0.98 -2.76 -4.91
C SER A 48 -1.88 -3.62 -4.05
N ALA A 49 -1.90 -3.36 -2.75
CA ALA A 49 -2.74 -4.08 -1.79
C ALA A 49 -3.77 -3.13 -1.21
N THR A 50 -5.05 -3.49 -1.32
CA THR A 50 -6.14 -2.78 -0.67
C THR A 50 -6.54 -3.57 0.55
N GLY A 51 -6.44 -2.96 1.72
CA GLY A 51 -6.71 -3.65 2.97
C GLY A 51 -6.96 -2.68 4.12
N LEU A 52 -7.32 -3.26 5.28
CA LEU A 52 -7.69 -2.49 6.46
C LEU A 52 -6.46 -2.11 7.28
N ILE A 53 -6.49 -0.88 7.77
CA ILE A 53 -5.70 -0.44 8.92
C ILE A 53 -6.74 0.09 9.90
N GLY A 54 -6.94 -0.62 10.99
CA GLY A 54 -8.07 -0.34 11.88
C GLY A 54 -9.39 -0.56 11.16
N LEU A 55 -10.25 0.44 11.14
CA LEU A 55 -11.57 0.35 10.52
C LEU A 55 -11.65 0.97 9.13
N ARG A 56 -10.50 1.32 8.55
CA ARG A 56 -10.47 2.03 7.27
C ARG A 56 -9.63 1.31 6.23
N LEU A 57 -10.08 1.35 4.98
CA LEU A 57 -9.32 0.79 3.87
C LEU A 57 -8.23 1.76 3.40
N TYR A 58 -7.06 1.18 3.17
CA TYR A 58 -5.90 1.86 2.62
C TYR A 58 -5.41 1.12 1.38
N VAL A 59 -4.68 1.81 0.54
CA VAL A 59 -3.97 1.20 -0.59
C VAL A 59 -2.48 1.34 -0.32
N LEU A 60 -1.82 0.19 -0.22
CA LEU A 60 -0.39 0.08 0.00
C LEU A 60 0.27 -0.39 -1.29
N VAL A 61 1.13 0.46 -1.87
CA VAL A 61 1.93 0.08 -3.03
C VAL A 61 3.33 -0.26 -2.54
N PHE A 62 3.82 -1.41 -2.97
CA PHE A 62 5.09 -1.93 -2.47
C PHE A 62 5.80 -2.79 -3.49
N THR A 63 7.07 -3.05 -3.23
CA THR A 63 7.84 -4.06 -3.93
C THR A 63 8.48 -5.00 -2.91
N LEU A 64 8.79 -6.22 -3.33
CA LEU A 64 9.39 -7.21 -2.44
C LEU A 64 10.91 -7.16 -2.56
N ARG A 65 11.57 -7.17 -1.42
CA ARG A 65 13.00 -7.38 -1.28
C ARG A 65 13.21 -8.73 -0.61
N ALA A 66 14.43 -9.25 -0.61
CA ALA A 66 14.71 -10.61 -0.14
C ALA A 66 14.06 -10.94 1.21
N THR A 67 14.10 -10.01 2.17
CA THR A 67 13.61 -10.24 3.53
C THR A 67 12.67 -9.14 4.02
N SER A 68 12.20 -8.27 3.13
CA SER A 68 11.40 -7.11 3.54
C SER A 68 10.41 -6.70 2.46
N VAL A 69 9.43 -5.92 2.89
CA VAL A 69 8.47 -5.24 2.01
C VAL A 69 8.91 -3.78 1.93
N ARG A 70 9.23 -3.32 0.72
CA ARG A 70 9.63 -1.94 0.51
C ARG A 70 8.43 -1.10 0.11
N ILE A 71 8.06 -0.16 0.97
CA ILE A 71 6.88 0.67 0.76
C ILE A 71 7.18 1.76 -0.26
N ILE A 72 6.31 1.88 -1.26
CA ILE A 72 6.37 2.91 -2.29
C ILE A 72 5.38 4.03 -1.97
N SER A 73 4.15 3.67 -1.60
CA SER A 73 3.14 4.65 -1.20
C SER A 73 2.09 4.00 -0.30
N LEU A 74 1.45 4.83 0.51
CA LEU A 74 0.38 4.41 1.41
C LEU A 74 -0.62 5.55 1.51
N ARG A 75 -1.86 5.27 1.16
CA ARG A 75 -2.92 6.27 1.19
C ARG A 75 -4.27 5.63 1.55
N LYS A 76 -5.21 6.45 1.99
CA LYS A 76 -6.59 5.98 2.18
C LYS A 76 -7.17 5.59 0.82
N ALA A 77 -7.97 4.53 0.82
CA ALA A 77 -8.68 4.11 -0.38
C ALA A 77 -9.74 5.15 -0.74
N ASN A 78 -9.91 5.39 -2.03
CA ASN A 78 -10.96 6.27 -2.53
C ASN A 78 -12.29 5.49 -2.60
N ARG A 79 -13.39 6.21 -2.92
CA ARG A 79 -14.73 5.63 -2.95
C ARG A 79 -14.83 4.43 -3.90
N LYS A 80 -14.27 4.54 -5.09
CA LYS A 80 -14.32 3.44 -6.07
C LYS A 80 -13.56 2.23 -5.58
N GLU A 81 -12.44 2.43 -4.93
CA GLU A 81 -11.64 1.36 -4.37
C GLU A 81 -12.36 0.66 -3.23
N VAL A 82 -13.03 1.42 -2.37
CA VAL A 82 -13.86 0.86 -1.31
C VAL A 82 -14.99 0.01 -1.88
N GLU A 83 -15.70 0.52 -2.89
CA GLU A 83 -16.79 -0.20 -3.54
C GLU A 83 -16.30 -1.50 -4.20
N ARG A 84 -15.16 -1.44 -4.89
CA ARG A 84 -14.57 -2.61 -5.53
C ARG A 84 -14.19 -3.67 -4.49
N TYR A 85 -13.57 -3.24 -3.41
CA TYR A 85 -13.19 -4.14 -2.32
C TYR A 85 -14.43 -4.81 -1.71
N ALA A 86 -15.46 -4.02 -1.41
CA ALA A 86 -16.70 -4.52 -0.81
C ALA A 86 -17.41 -5.52 -1.72
N SER A 87 -17.36 -5.34 -3.03
CA SER A 87 -17.99 -6.27 -3.98
C SER A 87 -17.23 -7.58 -4.14
N THR A 88 -15.95 -7.61 -3.77
CA THR A 88 -15.11 -8.80 -3.83
C THR A 88 -15.27 -9.66 -2.57
N TYR A 89 -15.48 -9.01 -1.47
CA TYR A 89 -15.64 -9.63 -0.15
C TYR A 89 -17.03 -9.33 0.40
#